data_9f8f9c455d7a21d9292c52b5fdfc67d5
#
_entry.id   9f8f9c455d7a21d9292c52b5fdfc67d5
#
_cell.length_a   1.000
_cell.length_b   1.000
_cell.length_c   1.000
_cell.angle_alpha   90.00
_cell.angle_beta   90.00
_cell.angle_gamma   90.00
#
_symmetry.space_group_name_H-M   'P 1'
#
loop_
_entity.id
_entity.type
_entity.pdbx_description
1 polymer ?
#
loop_
_entity_poly.entity_id
_entity_poly.type
_entity_poly.pdbx_seq_one_letter_code
_entity_poly.pdbx_strand_id
1 'polypeptide(L)'
;KLDDLALMEALKTPAFYVGALGSRRNNAARRERLKEFDLSEAELARLHGPVGIYIGSRTPPEIAVSILAEVTAAKNGVTMPAYWDIRHAKAVVDGIAPPCVTNGAGARHCATDNACGAAPLPA
;
A
#
# COMPACT_ATOMS: atom_id res chain seq x y z
N LYS A 1 -19.80 8.60 7.85
CA LYS A 1 -20.15 7.44 7.01
C LYS A 1 -19.93 6.18 7.82
N LEU A 2 -20.74 5.15 7.62
CA LEU A 2 -20.69 3.90 8.39
C LEU A 2 -19.33 3.22 8.31
N ASP A 3 -18.69 3.23 7.15
CA ASP A 3 -17.36 2.64 6.95
C ASP A 3 -16.28 3.31 7.83
N ASP A 4 -16.35 4.62 7.99
CA ASP A 4 -15.38 5.37 8.79
C ASP A 4 -15.54 5.04 10.28
N LEU A 5 -16.78 4.85 10.76
CA LEU A 5 -17.07 4.42 12.14
C LEU A 5 -16.55 3.00 12.40
N ALA A 6 -16.79 2.08 11.47
CA ALA A 6 -16.31 0.70 11.58
C ALA A 6 -14.77 0.65 11.61
N LEU A 7 -14.10 1.46 10.79
CA LEU A 7 -12.65 1.54 10.77
C LEU A 7 -12.09 2.15 12.05
N MET A 8 -12.74 3.16 12.59
CA MET A 8 -12.38 3.76 13.86
C MET A 8 -12.39 2.71 14.98
N GLU A 9 -13.46 1.94 15.08
CA GLU A 9 -13.55 0.86 16.08
C GLU A 9 -12.50 -0.24 15.82
N ALA A 10 -12.34 -0.67 14.55
CA ALA A 10 -11.37 -1.71 14.19
C ALA A 10 -9.93 -1.31 14.52
N LEU A 11 -9.55 -0.05 14.32
CA LEU A 11 -8.20 0.45 14.61
C LEU A 11 -7.86 0.48 16.11
N LYS A 12 -8.87 0.54 16.97
CA LYS A 12 -8.71 0.45 18.44
C LYS A 12 -8.56 -0.99 18.93
N THR A 13 -8.86 -1.98 18.09
CA THR A 13 -8.72 -3.40 18.44
C THR A 13 -7.27 -3.89 18.23
N PRO A 14 -6.88 -5.05 18.82
CA PRO A 14 -5.58 -5.68 18.56
C PRO A 14 -5.52 -6.43 17.24
N ALA A 15 -6.36 -6.13 16.26
CA ALA A 15 -6.36 -6.75 14.95
C ALA A 15 -4.98 -6.59 14.28
N PHE A 16 -4.43 -7.68 13.74
CA PHE A 16 -3.13 -7.64 13.06
C PHE A 16 -3.18 -6.94 11.70
N TYR A 17 -4.37 -6.79 11.13
CA TYR A 17 -4.59 -6.13 9.84
C TYR A 17 -5.93 -5.41 9.83
N VAL A 18 -5.92 -4.15 9.43
CA VAL A 18 -7.12 -3.36 9.16
C VAL A 18 -6.97 -2.72 7.79
N GLY A 19 -7.84 -3.06 6.87
CA GLY A 19 -7.75 -2.62 5.49
C GLY A 19 -9.03 -1.99 4.96
N ALA A 20 -8.89 -1.01 4.08
CA ALA A 20 -10.00 -0.30 3.48
C ALA A 20 -9.92 -0.30 1.96
N LEU A 21 -10.97 -0.80 1.32
CA LEU A 21 -11.18 -0.70 -0.12
C LEU A 21 -11.38 0.76 -0.54
N GLY A 22 -11.03 1.05 -1.77
CA GLY A 22 -11.27 2.35 -2.39
C GLY A 22 -10.06 2.87 -3.17
N SER A 23 -10.29 3.93 -3.94
CA SER A 23 -9.23 4.59 -4.68
C SER A 23 -8.23 5.30 -3.74
N ARG A 24 -7.05 5.63 -4.26
CA ARG A 24 -6.06 6.44 -3.52
C ARG A 24 -6.69 7.75 -2.99
N ARG A 25 -7.45 8.45 -3.83
CA ARG A 25 -8.15 9.69 -3.47
C ARG A 25 -9.14 9.47 -2.34
N ASN A 26 -9.95 8.41 -2.43
CA ASN A 26 -10.95 8.11 -1.39
C ASN A 26 -10.28 7.72 -0.07
N ASN A 27 -9.19 6.98 -0.11
CA ASN A 27 -8.44 6.61 1.10
C ASN A 27 -7.71 7.81 1.72
N ALA A 28 -7.18 8.74 0.92
CA ALA A 28 -6.61 9.98 1.43
C ALA A 28 -7.66 10.82 2.16
N ALA A 29 -8.82 11.05 1.52
CA ALA A 29 -9.93 11.77 2.14
C ALA A 29 -10.46 11.07 3.41
N ARG A 30 -10.48 9.73 3.41
CA ARG A 30 -10.84 8.94 4.61
C ARG A 30 -9.86 9.15 5.75
N ARG A 31 -8.56 9.16 5.50
CA ARG A 31 -7.55 9.42 6.53
C ARG A 31 -7.71 10.79 7.15
N GLU A 32 -8.01 11.82 6.36
CA GLU A 32 -8.27 13.17 6.88
C GLU A 32 -9.51 13.19 7.79
N ARG A 33 -10.59 12.53 7.39
CA ARG A 33 -11.78 12.43 8.25
C ARG A 33 -11.51 11.64 9.54
N LEU A 34 -10.72 10.56 9.45
CA LEU A 34 -10.39 9.75 10.63
C LEU A 34 -9.50 10.50 11.64
N LYS A 35 -8.74 11.50 11.19
CA LYS A 35 -7.98 12.38 12.09
C LYS A 35 -8.87 13.26 12.98
N GLU A 36 -10.10 13.53 12.52
CA GLU A 36 -11.08 14.29 13.31
C GLU A 36 -11.67 13.47 14.47
N PHE A 37 -11.52 12.15 14.43
CA PHE A 37 -11.87 11.25 15.54
C PHE A 37 -10.61 11.00 16.37
N ASP A 38 -10.75 10.79 17.67
CA ASP A 38 -9.65 10.61 18.66
C ASP A 38 -8.77 9.36 18.37
N LEU A 39 -8.23 9.28 17.14
CA LEU A 39 -7.30 8.25 16.71
C LEU A 39 -5.87 8.80 16.73
N SER A 40 -4.96 8.06 17.37
CA SER A 40 -3.55 8.41 17.35
C SER A 40 -2.92 8.18 15.97
N GLU A 41 -1.81 8.87 15.67
CA GLU A 41 -1.05 8.64 14.44
C GLU A 41 -0.59 7.18 14.31
N ALA A 42 -0.29 6.51 15.43
CA ALA A 42 0.07 5.10 15.46
C ALA A 42 -1.10 4.20 15.02
N GLU A 43 -2.32 4.50 15.46
CA GLU A 43 -3.53 3.78 15.05
C GLU A 43 -3.84 4.01 13.57
N LEU A 44 -3.75 5.25 13.10
CA LEU A 44 -3.92 5.58 11.68
C LEU A 44 -2.86 4.93 10.77
N ALA A 45 -1.64 4.77 11.26
CA ALA A 45 -0.57 4.08 10.53
C ALA A 45 -0.88 2.60 10.28
N ARG A 46 -1.70 1.98 11.12
CA ARG A 46 -2.14 0.59 10.96
C ARG A 46 -3.18 0.39 9.85
N LEU A 47 -3.78 1.48 9.36
CA LEU A 47 -4.77 1.42 8.29
C LEU A 47 -4.11 1.19 6.93
N HIS A 48 -4.35 0.03 6.34
CA HIS A 48 -3.96 -0.30 4.97
C HIS A 48 -5.03 0.24 4.00
N GLY A 49 -4.67 1.17 3.18
CA GLY A 49 -5.61 1.75 2.20
C GLY A 49 -4.89 2.59 1.14
N PRO A 50 -5.15 2.27 -0.11
CA PRO A 50 -5.92 1.16 -0.69
C PRO A 50 -5.36 -0.21 -0.31
N VAL A 51 -6.24 -1.18 -0.05
CA VAL A 51 -5.82 -2.55 0.28
C VAL A 51 -5.28 -3.31 -0.92
N GLY A 52 -4.39 -4.24 -0.66
CA GLY A 52 -3.79 -5.12 -1.65
C GLY A 52 -2.42 -4.65 -2.12
N ILE A 53 -1.71 -5.54 -2.79
CA ILE A 53 -0.44 -5.25 -3.43
C ILE A 53 -0.63 -4.89 -4.90
N TYR A 54 0.30 -4.13 -5.47
CA TYR A 54 0.25 -3.74 -6.87
C TYR A 54 0.68 -4.89 -7.79
N ILE A 55 -0.31 -5.55 -8.39
CA ILE A 55 -0.11 -6.63 -9.38
C ILE A 55 -0.81 -6.34 -10.71
N GLY A 56 -1.25 -5.10 -10.93
CA GLY A 56 -1.99 -4.73 -12.13
C GLY A 56 -3.44 -5.23 -12.15
N SER A 57 -4.02 -5.55 -10.99
CA SER A 57 -5.39 -6.06 -10.86
C SER A 57 -6.42 -5.17 -11.53
N ARG A 58 -7.31 -5.77 -12.31
CA ARG A 58 -8.43 -5.10 -13.00
C ARG A 58 -9.78 -5.72 -12.66
N THR A 59 -9.81 -7.03 -12.40
CA THR A 59 -11.03 -7.78 -12.11
C THR A 59 -11.18 -8.02 -10.60
N PRO A 60 -12.41 -8.22 -10.08
CA PRO A 60 -12.62 -8.54 -8.67
C PRO A 60 -11.81 -9.73 -8.15
N PRO A 61 -11.70 -10.87 -8.86
CA PRO A 61 -10.85 -11.98 -8.41
C PRO A 61 -9.36 -11.60 -8.28
N GLU A 62 -8.83 -10.82 -9.21
CA GLU A 62 -7.44 -10.35 -9.16
C GLU A 62 -7.21 -9.41 -7.97
N ILE A 63 -8.17 -8.52 -7.69
CA ILE A 63 -8.14 -7.65 -6.52
C ILE A 63 -8.15 -8.49 -5.24
N ALA A 64 -8.99 -9.52 -5.17
CA ALA A 64 -9.03 -10.43 -4.02
C ALA A 64 -7.70 -11.13 -3.79
N VAL A 65 -7.03 -11.60 -4.84
CA VAL A 65 -5.69 -12.22 -4.74
C VAL A 65 -4.68 -11.21 -4.18
N SER A 66 -4.68 -9.97 -4.65
CA SER A 66 -3.77 -8.93 -4.18
C SER A 66 -3.97 -8.61 -2.70
N ILE A 67 -5.22 -8.58 -2.24
CA ILE A 67 -5.57 -8.35 -0.84
C ILE A 67 -5.12 -9.52 0.03
N LEU A 68 -5.39 -10.76 -0.39
CA LEU A 68 -4.96 -11.96 0.33
C LEU A 68 -3.44 -12.04 0.47
N ALA A 69 -2.70 -11.65 -0.56
CA ALA A 69 -1.25 -11.59 -0.50
C ALA A 69 -0.77 -10.60 0.57
N GLU A 70 -1.35 -9.41 0.63
CA GLU A 70 -1.01 -8.40 1.65
C GLU A 70 -1.37 -8.89 3.06
N VAL A 71 -2.57 -9.42 3.25
CA VAL A 71 -3.03 -9.95 4.54
C VAL A 71 -2.12 -11.10 5.01
N THR A 72 -1.74 -11.99 4.10
CA THR A 72 -0.84 -13.11 4.42
C THR A 72 0.55 -12.61 4.83
N ALA A 73 1.09 -11.63 4.13
CA ALA A 73 2.37 -11.02 4.48
C ALA A 73 2.30 -10.38 5.88
N ALA A 74 1.25 -9.62 6.16
CA ALA A 74 1.04 -9.00 7.46
C ALA A 74 0.92 -10.05 8.58
N LYS A 75 0.17 -11.12 8.35
CA LYS A 75 0.03 -12.24 9.31
C LYS A 75 1.37 -12.88 9.63
N ASN A 76 2.22 -13.06 8.64
CA ASN A 76 3.51 -13.73 8.77
C ASN A 76 4.66 -12.77 9.16
N GLY A 77 4.37 -11.49 9.39
CA GLY A 77 5.38 -10.49 9.74
C GLY A 77 6.37 -10.16 8.62
N VAL A 78 5.98 -10.41 7.36
CA VAL A 78 6.82 -10.11 6.20
C VAL A 78 6.62 -8.66 5.77
N THR A 79 7.73 -7.91 5.72
CA THR A 79 7.70 -6.54 5.22
C THR A 79 7.65 -6.54 3.70
N MET A 80 6.59 -5.92 3.15
CA MET A 80 6.42 -5.81 1.70
C MET A 80 7.32 -4.71 1.15
N PRO A 81 8.01 -4.96 0.02
CA PRO A 81 8.77 -3.93 -0.68
C PRO A 81 7.89 -2.74 -1.10
N ALA A 82 8.46 -1.53 -1.08
CA ALA A 82 7.71 -0.31 -1.40
C ALA A 82 7.08 -0.32 -2.80
N TYR A 83 7.71 -0.97 -3.77
CA TYR A 83 7.18 -1.08 -5.14
C TYR A 83 5.94 -1.96 -5.28
N TRP A 84 5.59 -2.75 -4.25
CA TRP A 84 4.34 -3.49 -4.18
C TRP A 84 3.23 -2.72 -3.45
N ASP A 85 3.57 -1.64 -2.75
CA ASP A 85 2.56 -0.73 -2.20
C ASP A 85 1.85 -0.01 -3.36
N ILE A 86 0.53 -0.16 -3.43
CA ILE A 86 -0.30 0.43 -4.49
C ILE A 86 -0.10 1.95 -4.57
N ARG A 87 0.08 2.62 -3.44
CA ARG A 87 0.27 4.07 -3.39
C ARG A 87 1.57 4.47 -4.09
N HIS A 88 2.65 3.78 -3.77
CA HIS A 88 3.97 4.04 -4.35
C HIS A 88 4.03 3.63 -5.82
N ALA A 89 3.62 2.41 -6.15
CA ALA A 89 3.66 1.90 -7.52
C ALA A 89 2.86 2.77 -8.49
N LYS A 90 1.65 3.18 -8.11
CA LYS A 90 0.84 4.08 -8.94
C LYS A 90 1.40 5.49 -9.01
N ALA A 91 2.05 5.99 -7.97
CA ALA A 91 2.72 7.29 -8.03
C ALA A 91 3.90 7.27 -9.02
N VAL A 92 4.62 6.17 -9.11
CA VAL A 92 5.67 5.97 -10.13
C VAL A 92 5.07 5.93 -11.54
N VAL A 93 4.00 5.16 -11.75
CA VAL A 93 3.32 5.07 -13.06
C VAL A 93 2.76 6.43 -13.49
N ASP A 94 2.23 7.20 -12.55
CA ASP A 94 1.68 8.54 -12.81
C ASP A 94 2.80 9.62 -12.94
N GLY A 95 4.08 9.25 -12.79
CA GLY A 95 5.22 10.17 -12.89
C GLY A 95 5.39 11.15 -11.72
N ILE A 96 4.74 10.89 -10.60
CA ILE A 96 4.76 11.75 -9.40
C ILE A 96 5.92 11.39 -8.46
N ALA A 97 6.36 10.13 -8.49
CA ALA A 97 7.45 9.60 -7.66
C ALA A 97 8.58 9.03 -8.52
N PRO A 98 9.81 8.97 -8.02
CA PRO A 98 10.89 8.36 -8.75
C PRO A 98 10.63 6.87 -9.02
N PRO A 99 10.99 6.35 -10.19
CA PRO A 99 10.67 4.98 -10.59
C PRO A 99 11.46 3.91 -9.84
N CYS A 100 12.53 4.27 -9.15
CA CYS A 100 13.41 3.32 -8.49
C CYS A 100 13.50 3.58 -6.99
N VAL A 101 13.42 2.51 -6.22
CA VAL A 101 13.70 2.53 -4.77
C VAL A 101 14.97 1.73 -4.54
N THR A 102 15.95 2.31 -3.87
CA THR A 102 17.09 1.57 -3.38
C THR A 102 16.69 0.83 -2.11
N ASN A 103 16.77 -0.50 -2.11
CA ASN A 103 16.73 -1.24 -0.87
C ASN A 103 18.05 -1.01 -0.10
N GLY A 104 18.05 -1.25 1.21
CA GLY A 104 19.21 -1.04 2.08
C GLY A 104 20.49 -1.81 1.68
N ALA A 105 20.44 -2.66 0.65
CA ALA A 105 21.56 -3.39 0.06
C ALA A 105 22.11 -2.72 -1.23
N GLY A 106 21.62 -1.53 -1.59
CA GLY A 106 22.08 -0.81 -2.79
C GLY A 106 21.55 -1.35 -4.12
N ALA A 107 20.73 -2.37 -4.13
CA ALA A 107 20.10 -2.87 -5.34
C ALA A 107 18.92 -1.96 -5.74
N ARG A 108 18.90 -1.53 -7.00
CA ARG A 108 17.80 -0.75 -7.55
C ARG A 108 16.71 -1.70 -8.07
N HIS A 109 15.53 -1.59 -7.49
CA HIS A 109 14.34 -2.22 -8.04
C HIS A 109 13.46 -1.16 -8.70
N CYS A 110 13.21 -1.34 -9.98
CA CYS A 110 12.33 -0.46 -10.75
C CYS A 110 10.95 -1.09 -10.88
N ALA A 111 9.91 -0.27 -10.80
CA ALA A 111 8.53 -0.72 -10.95
C ALA A 111 8.19 -1.16 -12.40
N THR A 112 9.03 -0.75 -13.38
CA THR A 112 8.94 -1.19 -14.78
C THR A 112 10.35 -1.25 -15.37
N ASP A 113 10.62 -2.25 -16.21
CA ASP A 113 11.93 -2.47 -16.87
C ASP A 113 12.38 -1.31 -17.76
N ASN A 114 11.46 -0.43 -18.18
CA ASN A 114 11.75 0.74 -19.00
C ASN A 114 12.03 2.04 -18.23
N ALA A 115 11.83 2.06 -16.92
CA ALA A 115 11.94 3.29 -16.14
C ALA A 115 13.34 3.50 -15.52
N CYS A 116 14.10 2.44 -15.37
CA CYS A 116 15.52 2.53 -15.02
C CYS A 116 16.32 2.44 -16.31
N GLY A 117 16.83 3.57 -16.80
CA GLY A 117 17.80 3.56 -17.90
C GLY A 117 18.85 2.48 -17.62
N ALA A 118 18.99 1.54 -18.54
CA ALA A 118 19.84 0.38 -18.41
C ALA A 118 21.27 0.81 -18.10
N ALA A 119 21.66 0.72 -16.83
CA ALA A 119 23.06 0.55 -16.53
C ALA A 119 23.41 -0.90 -16.88
N PRO A 120 24.38 -1.18 -17.78
CA PRO A 120 24.76 -2.54 -18.10
C PRO A 120 25.19 -3.24 -16.82
N LEU A 121 24.71 -4.45 -16.62
CA LEU A 121 25.20 -5.33 -15.57
C LEU A 121 26.71 -5.45 -15.74
N PRO A 122 27.53 -5.27 -14.68
CA PRO A 122 28.92 -5.59 -14.76
C PRO A 122 29.06 -7.07 -15.09
N ALA A 123 29.90 -7.35 -16.06
CA ALA A 123 30.25 -8.70 -16.47
C ALA A 123 30.83 -9.51 -15.31
#